data_a626b8a961ea1b27b27e0fc4973f87cc
#
_entry.id   a626b8a961ea1b27b27e0fc4973f87cc
#
_cell.length_a   1.000
_cell.length_b   1.000
_cell.length_c   1.000
_cell.angle_alpha   90.00
_cell.angle_beta   90.00
_cell.angle_gamma   90.00
#
_symmetry.space_group_name_H-M   'P 1'
#
loop_
_entity.id
_entity.type
_entity.pdbx_description
1 polymer ?
#
loop_
_entity_poly.entity_id
_entity_poly.type
_entity_poly.pdbx_seq_one_letter_code
_entity_poly.pdbx_strand_id
1 'polypeptide(L)'
;RTIEFGPAFGFRLNGKKVLLKGNANHHTLGALGAAAYPRAIEKRIRLLKSFGFNHIRCSHNPYSEDFYRLCDEYGILVVDELYDKWLKQYSGGRVDWTLQWQNDITEWVKRDRNHPSIILWSLGNELQQEAGMANNDWGVTNYQLLKTQLHRYDSSRLTTVAMHPRYRSLETNAVPSPLAIATEVNAYNYRYMYFPGDSKLYPEKIFYQSEASTSAMGSNFFEMALDSVVGLAYWGSIDYIGESNGW
;
A
#
# COMPACT_ATOMS: atom_id res chain seq x y z
N ARG A 1 0.11 17.70 11.77
CA ARG A 1 1.11 17.46 10.69
C ARG A 1 0.56 17.86 9.32
N THR A 2 1.44 18.16 8.37
CA THR A 2 1.11 18.31 6.95
C THR A 2 1.77 17.19 6.16
N ILE A 3 1.07 16.66 5.18
CA ILE A 3 1.58 15.66 4.22
C ILE A 3 1.31 16.18 2.81
N GLU A 4 2.28 15.98 1.93
CA GLU A 4 2.19 16.40 0.54
C GLU A 4 2.76 15.29 -0.35
N PHE A 5 2.07 15.03 -1.44
CA PHE A 5 2.53 14.14 -2.49
C PHE A 5 2.61 14.93 -3.80
N GLY A 6 3.68 14.74 -4.56
CA GLY A 6 3.83 15.43 -5.82
C GLY A 6 4.92 14.84 -6.71
N PRO A 7 4.78 14.93 -8.05
CA PRO A 7 5.72 14.34 -8.99
C PRO A 7 7.12 14.98 -8.93
N ALA A 8 7.21 16.23 -8.52
CA ALA A 8 8.47 16.96 -8.45
C ALA A 8 9.31 16.68 -7.17
N PHE A 9 8.73 15.99 -6.17
CA PHE A 9 9.42 15.79 -4.89
C PHE A 9 9.07 14.45 -4.21
N GLY A 10 8.13 13.69 -4.73
CA GLY A 10 7.63 12.46 -4.12
C GLY A 10 6.75 12.72 -2.91
N PHE A 11 7.28 12.57 -1.71
CA PHE A 11 6.57 12.75 -0.45
C PHE A 11 7.26 13.79 0.44
N ARG A 12 6.45 14.66 1.06
CA ARG A 12 6.90 15.58 2.10
C ARG A 12 6.09 15.43 3.38
N LEU A 13 6.78 15.48 4.49
CA LEU A 13 6.22 15.55 5.83
C LEU A 13 6.62 16.87 6.48
N ASN A 14 5.65 17.70 6.84
CA ASN A 14 5.88 19.02 7.42
C ASN A 14 6.85 19.88 6.56
N GLY A 15 6.63 19.87 5.24
CA GLY A 15 7.42 20.63 4.24
C GLY A 15 8.78 20.03 3.89
N LYS A 16 9.23 18.96 4.58
CA LYS A 16 10.53 18.31 4.29
C LYS A 16 10.34 17.07 3.45
N LYS A 17 11.15 16.91 2.39
CA LYS A 17 11.18 15.67 1.59
C LYS A 17 11.59 14.49 2.48
N VAL A 18 10.81 13.43 2.43
CA VAL A 18 11.05 12.19 3.17
C VAL A 18 10.96 11.02 2.22
N LEU A 19 11.99 10.18 2.18
CA LEU A 19 11.93 8.91 1.49
C LEU A 19 11.30 7.87 2.41
N LEU A 20 10.24 7.20 1.95
CA LEU A 20 9.60 6.12 2.68
C LEU A 20 10.48 4.86 2.61
N LYS A 21 11.10 4.52 3.72
CA LYS A 21 11.89 3.32 3.93
C LYS A 21 11.04 2.34 4.70
N GLY A 22 10.24 1.57 3.99
CA GLY A 22 9.14 0.85 4.57
C GLY A 22 9.33 -0.64 4.65
N ASN A 23 8.40 -1.20 5.38
CA ASN A 23 8.20 -2.63 5.54
C ASN A 23 6.71 -2.95 5.30
N ALA A 24 6.44 -3.96 4.47
CA ALA A 24 5.12 -4.55 4.30
C ALA A 24 5.07 -5.85 5.09
N ASN A 25 4.16 -5.95 6.04
CA ASN A 25 4.01 -7.12 6.91
C ASN A 25 2.57 -7.58 6.96
N HIS A 26 2.38 -8.84 7.37
CA HIS A 26 1.12 -9.26 7.95
C HIS A 26 0.99 -8.78 9.40
N HIS A 27 -0.24 -8.69 9.89
CA HIS A 27 -0.52 -8.28 11.29
C HIS A 27 -0.17 -9.36 12.31
N THR A 28 0.06 -10.60 11.90
CA THR A 28 0.40 -11.74 12.75
C THR A 28 1.72 -11.53 13.51
N LEU A 29 1.85 -12.15 14.66
CA LEU A 29 2.95 -11.94 15.61
C LEU A 29 3.60 -13.28 15.99
N GLY A 30 3.88 -14.13 15.01
CA GLY A 30 4.53 -15.42 15.19
C GLY A 30 3.70 -16.38 16.04
N ALA A 31 4.26 -16.92 17.11
CA ALA A 31 3.59 -17.84 18.03
C ALA A 31 2.31 -17.26 18.67
N LEU A 32 2.12 -15.95 18.64
CA LEU A 32 0.91 -15.28 19.11
C LEU A 32 -0.23 -15.28 18.07
N GLY A 33 0.08 -15.69 16.83
CA GLY A 33 -0.87 -15.63 15.72
C GLY A 33 -1.38 -14.21 15.48
N ALA A 34 -2.67 -14.08 15.25
CA ALA A 34 -3.34 -12.79 15.00
C ALA A 34 -3.72 -12.04 16.29
N ALA A 35 -3.31 -12.51 17.46
CA ALA A 35 -3.61 -11.84 18.72
C ALA A 35 -2.83 -10.52 18.84
N ALA A 36 -3.57 -9.40 18.88
CA ALA A 36 -3.02 -8.04 18.83
C ALA A 36 -2.59 -7.55 20.23
N TYR A 37 -1.60 -8.20 20.83
CA TYR A 37 -1.06 -7.77 22.12
C TYR A 37 -0.22 -6.49 21.97
N PRO A 38 -0.56 -5.38 22.65
CA PRO A 38 0.10 -4.09 22.47
C PRO A 38 1.62 -4.14 22.65
N ARG A 39 2.10 -4.90 23.64
CA ARG A 39 3.56 -5.05 23.89
C ARG A 39 4.30 -5.77 22.75
N ALA A 40 3.66 -6.74 22.11
CA ALA A 40 4.25 -7.44 20.98
C ALA A 40 4.28 -6.55 19.72
N ILE A 41 3.21 -5.79 19.49
CA ILE A 41 3.15 -4.77 18.44
C ILE A 41 4.21 -3.70 18.66
N GLU A 42 4.30 -3.17 19.87
CA GLU A 42 5.33 -2.19 20.25
C GLU A 42 6.74 -2.69 19.99
N LYS A 43 7.03 -3.93 20.40
CA LYS A 43 8.34 -4.55 20.15
C LYS A 43 8.68 -4.58 18.66
N ARG A 44 7.72 -4.98 17.81
CA ARG A 44 7.91 -4.98 16.34
C ARG A 44 8.19 -3.59 15.81
N ILE A 45 7.39 -2.59 16.19
CA ILE A 45 7.54 -1.20 15.76
C ILE A 45 8.91 -0.65 16.17
N ARG A 46 9.31 -0.85 17.43
CA ARG A 46 10.62 -0.41 17.92
C ARG A 46 11.78 -1.09 17.19
N LEU A 47 11.65 -2.38 16.92
CA LEU A 47 12.67 -3.13 16.18
C LEU A 47 12.82 -2.57 14.77
N LEU A 48 11.73 -2.43 14.03
CA LEU A 48 11.76 -1.86 12.67
C LEU A 48 12.38 -0.44 12.68
N LYS A 49 11.95 0.40 13.62
CA LYS A 49 12.52 1.74 13.76
C LYS A 49 14.03 1.71 14.06
N SER A 50 14.51 0.78 14.88
CA SER A 50 15.93 0.66 15.20
C SER A 50 16.79 0.26 13.99
N PHE A 51 16.21 -0.40 13.01
CA PHE A 51 16.83 -0.71 11.72
C PHE A 51 16.69 0.42 10.68
N GLY A 52 16.12 1.55 11.04
CA GLY A 52 16.00 2.72 10.17
C GLY A 52 14.76 2.73 9.28
N PHE A 53 13.81 1.82 9.48
CA PHE A 53 12.51 1.91 8.83
C PHE A 53 11.70 3.06 9.42
N ASN A 54 11.00 3.80 8.56
CA ASN A 54 10.14 4.92 8.95
C ASN A 54 8.69 4.74 8.53
N HIS A 55 8.37 3.60 7.90
CA HIS A 55 7.08 3.36 7.29
C HIS A 55 6.69 1.87 7.36
N ILE A 56 5.39 1.61 7.51
CA ILE A 56 4.79 0.27 7.43
C ILE A 56 3.59 0.32 6.48
N ARG A 57 3.50 -0.65 5.57
CA ARG A 57 2.29 -0.95 4.82
C ARG A 57 1.55 -2.10 5.47
N CYS A 58 0.27 -1.89 5.80
CA CYS A 58 -0.59 -2.89 6.41
C CYS A 58 -1.09 -3.90 5.37
N SER A 59 -0.37 -5.00 5.18
CA SER A 59 -0.70 -6.04 4.20
C SER A 59 -1.57 -7.13 4.85
N HIS A 60 -2.67 -7.51 4.34
CA HIS A 60 -3.54 -6.89 3.32
C HIS A 60 -4.91 -6.71 3.97
N ASN A 61 -4.94 -6.05 5.09
CA ASN A 61 -6.13 -5.77 5.90
C ASN A 61 -5.82 -4.68 6.93
N PRO A 62 -6.83 -3.99 7.48
CA PRO A 62 -6.66 -3.08 8.59
C PRO A 62 -6.11 -3.79 9.83
N TYR A 63 -5.23 -3.12 10.56
CA TYR A 63 -4.64 -3.66 11.79
C TYR A 63 -5.44 -3.25 13.03
N SER A 64 -4.98 -3.63 14.21
CA SER A 64 -5.63 -3.25 15.47
C SER A 64 -5.43 -1.77 15.79
N GLU A 65 -6.33 -1.18 16.55
CA GLU A 65 -6.24 0.22 16.99
C GLU A 65 -4.95 0.51 17.75
N ASP A 66 -4.47 -0.43 18.56
CA ASP A 66 -3.20 -0.31 19.25
C ASP A 66 -2.00 -0.17 18.31
N PHE A 67 -2.04 -0.79 17.13
CA PHE A 67 -0.99 -0.63 16.13
C PHE A 67 -0.91 0.82 15.65
N TYR A 68 -2.02 1.45 15.28
CA TYR A 68 -2.02 2.83 14.81
C TYR A 68 -1.63 3.81 15.92
N ARG A 69 -2.16 3.61 17.12
CA ARG A 69 -1.78 4.41 18.29
C ARG A 69 -0.27 4.34 18.56
N LEU A 70 0.33 3.15 18.49
CA LEU A 70 1.76 2.97 18.66
C LEU A 70 2.56 3.56 17.48
N CYS A 71 2.07 3.47 16.25
CA CYS A 71 2.68 4.15 15.11
C CYS A 71 2.67 5.68 15.29
N ASP A 72 1.58 6.24 15.79
CA ASP A 72 1.50 7.66 16.13
C ASP A 72 2.54 8.06 17.19
N GLU A 73 2.64 7.27 18.25
CA GLU A 73 3.57 7.49 19.37
C GLU A 73 5.04 7.39 18.94
N TYR A 74 5.38 6.36 18.17
CA TYR A 74 6.75 6.12 17.73
C TYR A 74 7.14 6.86 16.45
N GLY A 75 6.21 7.56 15.80
CA GLY A 75 6.46 8.31 14.57
C GLY A 75 6.75 7.42 13.36
N ILE A 76 6.09 6.27 13.25
CA ILE A 76 6.10 5.41 12.07
C ILE A 76 4.95 5.80 11.15
N LEU A 77 5.24 6.07 9.89
CA LEU A 77 4.23 6.38 8.87
C LEU A 77 3.54 5.11 8.40
N VAL A 78 2.26 5.20 8.06
CA VAL A 78 1.46 4.03 7.70
C VAL A 78 0.78 4.23 6.34
N VAL A 79 0.91 3.24 5.47
CA VAL A 79 -0.01 3.01 4.37
C VAL A 79 -1.02 1.99 4.86
N ASP A 80 -2.24 2.44 5.08
CA ASP A 80 -3.30 1.60 5.62
C ASP A 80 -4.07 0.94 4.48
N GLU A 81 -4.25 -0.37 4.53
CA GLU A 81 -4.85 -1.16 3.45
C GLU A 81 -6.09 -1.88 3.92
N LEU A 82 -7.18 -1.78 3.13
CA LEU A 82 -8.46 -2.37 3.49
C LEU A 82 -8.62 -3.80 2.99
N TYR A 83 -8.31 -4.03 1.71
CA TYR A 83 -8.57 -5.30 1.06
C TYR A 83 -7.33 -5.88 0.38
N ASP A 84 -7.19 -7.21 0.42
CA ASP A 84 -6.31 -7.92 -0.49
C ASP A 84 -6.95 -7.98 -1.90
N LYS A 85 -8.16 -8.48 -2.01
CA LYS A 85 -8.86 -8.71 -3.29
C LYS A 85 -10.28 -8.16 -3.27
N TRP A 86 -10.85 -7.97 -4.47
CA TRP A 86 -12.23 -7.52 -4.67
C TRP A 86 -13.09 -8.58 -5.35
N LEU A 87 -14.42 -8.41 -5.29
CA LEU A 87 -15.39 -9.22 -6.00
C LEU A 87 -15.19 -10.71 -5.76
N LYS A 88 -15.15 -11.51 -6.82
CA LYS A 88 -14.98 -12.97 -6.74
C LYS A 88 -13.62 -13.42 -6.19
N GLN A 89 -12.61 -12.55 -6.21
CA GLN A 89 -11.32 -12.83 -5.62
C GLN A 89 -11.29 -12.59 -4.11
N TYR A 90 -12.28 -11.87 -3.59
CA TYR A 90 -12.43 -11.64 -2.16
C TYR A 90 -12.65 -12.96 -1.42
N SER A 91 -11.80 -13.23 -0.47
CA SER A 91 -11.86 -14.41 0.38
C SER A 91 -11.77 -14.01 1.85
N GLY A 92 -12.39 -14.79 2.72
CA GLY A 92 -12.33 -14.59 4.17
C GLY A 92 -13.48 -13.81 4.79
N GLY A 93 -14.35 -13.20 4.00
CA GLY A 93 -15.58 -12.57 4.49
C GLY A 93 -16.73 -13.56 4.65
N ARG A 94 -17.64 -13.27 5.58
CA ARG A 94 -18.90 -14.05 5.75
C ARG A 94 -20.01 -13.58 4.81
N VAL A 95 -19.82 -12.42 4.19
CA VAL A 95 -20.78 -11.74 3.31
C VAL A 95 -20.06 -11.40 2.03
N ASP A 96 -20.76 -11.48 0.90
CA ASP A 96 -20.22 -11.12 -0.40
C ASP A 96 -19.72 -9.68 -0.40
N TRP A 97 -18.56 -9.46 -1.03
CA TRP A 97 -17.94 -8.15 -1.14
C TRP A 97 -18.89 -7.08 -1.68
N THR A 98 -19.69 -7.43 -2.69
CA THR A 98 -20.67 -6.52 -3.32
C THR A 98 -21.73 -5.99 -2.37
N LEU A 99 -22.01 -6.70 -1.29
CA LEU A 99 -23.02 -6.31 -0.29
C LEU A 99 -22.40 -5.55 0.88
N GLN A 100 -21.08 -5.63 1.08
CA GLN A 100 -20.43 -5.19 2.31
C GLN A 100 -19.46 -4.02 2.12
N TRP A 101 -18.89 -3.84 0.94
CA TRP A 101 -17.79 -2.90 0.70
C TRP A 101 -18.06 -1.45 1.15
N GLN A 102 -19.31 -0.97 1.02
CA GLN A 102 -19.66 0.39 1.44
C GLN A 102 -19.57 0.57 2.96
N ASN A 103 -20.03 -0.45 3.70
CA ASN A 103 -19.95 -0.46 5.15
C ASN A 103 -18.50 -0.60 5.61
N ASP A 104 -17.77 -1.52 5.03
CA ASP A 104 -16.36 -1.77 5.37
C ASP A 104 -15.51 -0.50 5.23
N ILE A 105 -15.60 0.19 4.08
CA ILE A 105 -14.88 1.47 3.89
C ILE A 105 -15.32 2.50 4.92
N THR A 106 -16.62 2.62 5.14
CA THR A 106 -17.16 3.61 6.06
C THR A 106 -16.62 3.44 7.47
N GLU A 107 -16.70 2.22 7.98
CA GLU A 107 -16.25 1.93 9.35
C GLU A 107 -14.72 1.98 9.49
N TRP A 108 -13.98 1.46 8.51
CA TRP A 108 -12.53 1.55 8.46
C TRP A 108 -12.04 3.01 8.49
N VAL A 109 -12.52 3.84 7.57
CA VAL A 109 -12.07 5.23 7.49
C VAL A 109 -12.47 6.04 8.73
N LYS A 110 -13.69 5.83 9.26
CA LYS A 110 -14.13 6.49 10.49
C LYS A 110 -13.25 6.11 11.69
N ARG A 111 -12.87 4.85 11.80
CA ARG A 111 -12.01 4.36 12.87
C ARG A 111 -10.62 4.99 12.78
N ASP A 112 -10.02 4.99 11.57
CA ASP A 112 -8.57 5.20 11.43
C ASP A 112 -8.17 6.60 10.97
N ARG A 113 -9.06 7.39 10.36
CA ARG A 113 -8.72 8.72 9.79
C ARG A 113 -8.08 9.72 10.75
N ASN A 114 -8.28 9.58 12.05
CA ASN A 114 -7.72 10.50 13.05
C ASN A 114 -6.28 10.14 13.46
N HIS A 115 -5.72 9.04 12.97
CA HIS A 115 -4.34 8.68 13.22
C HIS A 115 -3.38 9.51 12.35
N PRO A 116 -2.51 10.34 12.95
CA PRO A 116 -1.55 11.14 12.19
C PRO A 116 -0.46 10.30 11.52
N SER A 117 -0.25 9.06 11.91
CA SER A 117 0.66 8.12 11.25
C SER A 117 0.20 7.73 9.84
N ILE A 118 -1.11 7.63 9.60
CA ILE A 118 -1.65 7.22 8.30
C ILE A 118 -1.43 8.33 7.26
N ILE A 119 -0.75 8.01 6.17
CA ILE A 119 -0.39 8.96 5.12
C ILE A 119 -1.03 8.66 3.76
N LEU A 120 -1.47 7.43 3.54
CA LEU A 120 -2.02 6.94 2.27
C LEU A 120 -3.02 5.82 2.55
N TRP A 121 -4.12 5.79 1.79
CA TRP A 121 -5.11 4.73 1.83
C TRP A 121 -4.90 3.75 0.67
N SER A 122 -4.75 2.47 0.95
CA SER A 122 -4.65 1.41 -0.05
C SER A 122 -5.95 0.61 -0.12
N LEU A 123 -6.53 0.54 -1.31
CA LEU A 123 -7.86 -0.03 -1.51
C LEU A 123 -7.83 -1.48 -2.00
N GLY A 124 -6.67 -2.01 -2.36
CA GLY A 124 -6.55 -3.38 -2.84
C GLY A 124 -5.12 -3.79 -3.14
N ASN A 125 -4.92 -5.10 -3.31
CA ASN A 125 -3.62 -5.69 -3.57
C ASN A 125 -3.67 -6.72 -4.70
N GLU A 126 -2.73 -6.63 -5.63
CA GLU A 126 -2.50 -7.58 -6.72
C GLU A 126 -3.78 -8.04 -7.43
N LEU A 127 -4.66 -7.11 -7.68
CA LEU A 127 -5.87 -7.35 -8.45
C LEU A 127 -5.47 -7.70 -9.87
N GLN A 128 -5.73 -8.93 -10.26
CA GLN A 128 -5.41 -9.40 -11.60
C GLN A 128 -6.51 -8.97 -12.57
N GLN A 129 -6.16 -8.90 -13.86
CA GLN A 129 -7.12 -8.76 -14.95
C GLN A 129 -7.99 -10.01 -15.06
N GLU A 130 -8.82 -10.30 -14.10
CA GLU A 130 -9.51 -11.56 -14.15
C GLU A 130 -10.96 -11.42 -14.55
N ALA A 131 -11.46 -12.52 -15.09
CA ALA A 131 -12.89 -12.73 -15.28
C ALA A 131 -13.64 -12.39 -14.02
N GLY A 132 -14.43 -11.33 -14.03
CA GLY A 132 -15.19 -10.85 -12.88
C GLY A 132 -14.90 -9.41 -12.46
N MET A 133 -13.90 -8.74 -13.04
CA MET A 133 -13.82 -7.29 -12.98
C MET A 133 -14.94 -6.68 -13.82
N ALA A 134 -15.66 -5.73 -13.22
CA ALA A 134 -16.77 -5.07 -13.88
C ALA A 134 -16.31 -4.42 -15.19
N ASN A 135 -17.11 -4.57 -16.23
CA ASN A 135 -16.96 -3.88 -17.52
C ASN A 135 -15.63 -4.14 -18.25
N ASN A 136 -14.86 -5.13 -17.86
CA ASN A 136 -13.55 -5.42 -18.45
C ASN A 136 -12.59 -4.20 -18.43
N ASP A 137 -12.71 -3.36 -17.40
CA ASP A 137 -12.03 -2.07 -17.25
C ASP A 137 -10.83 -2.12 -16.29
N TRP A 138 -10.30 -3.30 -16.02
CA TRP A 138 -9.17 -3.50 -15.11
C TRP A 138 -9.45 -3.14 -13.65
N GLY A 139 -10.69 -2.98 -13.25
CA GLY A 139 -11.10 -2.57 -11.91
C GLY A 139 -11.18 -1.06 -11.69
N VAL A 140 -11.09 -0.27 -12.74
CA VAL A 140 -11.20 1.21 -12.66
C VAL A 140 -12.53 1.63 -12.04
N THR A 141 -13.65 1.05 -12.49
CA THR A 141 -14.98 1.35 -11.92
C THR A 141 -15.02 1.04 -10.43
N ASN A 142 -14.54 -0.13 -10.01
CA ASN A 142 -14.52 -0.51 -8.60
C ASN A 142 -13.61 0.42 -7.78
N TYR A 143 -12.42 0.75 -8.29
CA TYR A 143 -11.55 1.70 -7.63
C TYR A 143 -12.22 3.06 -7.42
N GLN A 144 -12.90 3.60 -8.44
CA GLN A 144 -13.59 4.88 -8.34
C GLN A 144 -14.77 4.84 -7.36
N LEU A 145 -15.51 3.74 -7.29
CA LEU A 145 -16.56 3.54 -6.29
C LEU A 145 -15.99 3.54 -4.86
N LEU A 146 -14.94 2.76 -4.63
CA LEU A 146 -14.28 2.66 -3.34
C LEU A 146 -13.69 4.02 -2.92
N LYS A 147 -12.97 4.69 -3.82
CA LYS A 147 -12.40 6.03 -3.61
C LYS A 147 -13.48 7.05 -3.28
N THR A 148 -14.57 7.06 -4.05
CA THR A 148 -15.68 7.99 -3.83
C THR A 148 -16.30 7.80 -2.45
N GLN A 149 -16.51 6.56 -2.03
CA GLN A 149 -17.04 6.27 -0.70
C GLN A 149 -16.06 6.69 0.41
N LEU A 150 -14.76 6.42 0.23
CA LEU A 150 -13.71 6.82 1.16
C LEU A 150 -13.69 8.35 1.34
N HIS A 151 -13.69 9.09 0.24
CA HIS A 151 -13.59 10.54 0.25
C HIS A 151 -14.79 11.26 0.88
N ARG A 152 -15.91 10.58 1.12
CA ARG A 152 -17.01 11.12 1.95
C ARG A 152 -16.58 11.31 3.40
N TYR A 153 -15.57 10.59 3.87
CA TYR A 153 -15.13 10.57 5.27
C TYR A 153 -13.71 11.11 5.47
N ASP A 154 -12.84 10.96 4.47
CA ASP A 154 -11.49 11.53 4.45
C ASP A 154 -11.04 11.86 3.02
N SER A 155 -11.04 13.14 2.68
CA SER A 155 -10.49 13.66 1.42
C SER A 155 -9.09 14.27 1.57
N SER A 156 -8.49 14.15 2.75
CA SER A 156 -7.19 14.76 3.05
C SER A 156 -5.99 13.90 2.64
N ARG A 157 -6.23 12.63 2.34
CA ARG A 157 -5.20 11.66 1.95
C ARG A 157 -5.51 11.06 0.59
N LEU A 158 -4.45 10.79 -0.16
CA LEU A 158 -4.53 10.11 -1.45
C LEU A 158 -4.85 8.63 -1.28
N THR A 159 -5.30 8.01 -2.40
CA THR A 159 -5.62 6.60 -2.48
C THR A 159 -4.73 5.88 -3.48
N THR A 160 -4.52 4.59 -3.27
CA THR A 160 -3.79 3.70 -4.17
C THR A 160 -4.38 2.30 -4.22
N VAL A 161 -3.87 1.50 -5.12
CA VAL A 161 -3.99 0.04 -5.18
C VAL A 161 -2.59 -0.50 -5.43
N ALA A 162 -2.17 -1.48 -4.66
CA ALA A 162 -0.89 -2.14 -4.86
C ALA A 162 -0.99 -3.16 -6.00
N MET A 163 -0.42 -2.85 -7.14
CA MET A 163 -0.54 -3.63 -8.37
C MET A 163 0.70 -4.49 -8.62
N HIS A 164 0.48 -5.69 -9.16
CA HIS A 164 1.56 -6.51 -9.68
C HIS A 164 1.38 -6.74 -11.17
N PRO A 165 1.88 -5.84 -12.05
CA PRO A 165 1.65 -5.90 -13.48
C PRO A 165 2.43 -7.03 -14.17
N ARG A 166 2.08 -8.29 -13.88
CA ARG A 166 2.73 -9.50 -14.44
C ARG A 166 2.57 -9.62 -15.95
N TYR A 167 1.53 -9.00 -16.51
CA TYR A 167 1.26 -8.97 -17.95
C TYR A 167 2.21 -8.05 -18.71
N ARG A 168 2.94 -7.17 -18.01
CA ARG A 168 3.84 -6.19 -18.63
C ARG A 168 5.23 -6.77 -18.89
N SER A 169 5.79 -6.33 -20.00
CA SER A 169 7.20 -6.48 -20.35
C SER A 169 7.69 -5.16 -20.90
N LEU A 170 8.93 -4.78 -20.59
CA LEU A 170 9.54 -3.56 -21.12
C LEU A 170 9.67 -3.58 -22.65
N GLU A 171 9.75 -4.78 -23.24
CA GLU A 171 9.95 -4.99 -24.67
C GLU A 171 8.64 -5.04 -25.45
N THR A 172 7.62 -5.68 -24.90
CA THR A 172 6.40 -6.03 -25.65
C THR A 172 5.14 -5.35 -25.16
N ASN A 173 5.11 -4.93 -23.91
CA ASN A 173 3.94 -4.27 -23.31
C ASN A 173 4.40 -3.28 -22.21
N ALA A 174 4.92 -2.15 -22.64
CA ALA A 174 5.43 -1.11 -21.75
C ALA A 174 4.34 -0.18 -21.17
N VAL A 175 3.10 -0.28 -21.63
CA VAL A 175 2.02 0.65 -21.25
C VAL A 175 1.41 0.24 -19.89
N PRO A 176 1.19 1.18 -18.96
CA PRO A 176 0.47 0.93 -17.72
C PRO A 176 -0.98 0.49 -17.95
N SER A 177 -1.54 -0.26 -17.00
CA SER A 177 -2.97 -0.60 -17.04
C SER A 177 -3.85 0.64 -16.83
N PRO A 178 -5.10 0.61 -17.29
CA PRO A 178 -6.07 1.65 -16.96
C PRO A 178 -6.20 1.92 -15.46
N LEU A 179 -6.14 0.87 -14.63
CA LEU A 179 -6.15 1.03 -13.17
C LEU A 179 -4.93 1.81 -12.66
N ALA A 180 -3.74 1.53 -13.18
CA ALA A 180 -2.53 2.26 -12.81
C ALA A 180 -2.63 3.75 -13.16
N ILE A 181 -3.24 4.06 -14.29
CA ILE A 181 -3.48 5.44 -14.71
C ILE A 181 -4.53 6.12 -13.81
N ALA A 182 -5.54 5.38 -13.37
CA ALA A 182 -6.64 5.90 -12.55
C ALA A 182 -6.25 6.16 -11.10
N THR A 183 -5.28 5.44 -10.53
CA THR A 183 -4.85 5.62 -9.13
C THR A 183 -4.13 6.94 -8.92
N GLU A 184 -4.27 7.54 -7.73
CA GLU A 184 -3.61 8.81 -7.37
C GLU A 184 -2.12 8.62 -7.12
N VAL A 185 -1.74 7.51 -6.51
CA VAL A 185 -0.36 7.05 -6.36
C VAL A 185 -0.23 5.72 -7.07
N ASN A 186 0.72 5.60 -7.99
CA ASN A 186 1.03 4.37 -8.71
C ASN A 186 1.87 3.45 -7.82
N ALA A 187 1.24 2.46 -7.23
CA ALA A 187 1.92 1.49 -6.37
C ALA A 187 2.12 0.17 -7.11
N TYR A 188 3.40 -0.27 -7.23
CA TYR A 188 3.74 -1.55 -7.85
C TYR A 188 4.45 -2.46 -6.85
N ASN A 189 4.01 -3.72 -6.81
CA ASN A 189 4.71 -4.80 -6.13
C ASN A 189 5.80 -5.35 -7.05
N TYR A 190 7.06 -5.34 -6.60
CA TYR A 190 8.24 -5.92 -7.28
C TYR A 190 8.56 -5.38 -8.69
N ARG A 191 7.89 -4.33 -9.17
CA ARG A 191 7.93 -3.91 -10.58
C ARG A 191 8.36 -2.45 -10.78
N TYR A 192 9.24 -1.95 -9.93
CA TYR A 192 9.79 -0.58 -10.01
C TYR A 192 10.47 -0.25 -11.35
N MET A 193 10.92 -1.28 -12.10
CA MET A 193 11.57 -1.09 -13.39
C MET A 193 10.69 -0.36 -14.42
N TYR A 194 9.38 -0.32 -14.20
CA TYR A 194 8.47 0.43 -15.06
C TYR A 194 8.37 1.92 -14.72
N PHE A 195 8.80 2.35 -13.52
CA PHE A 195 8.67 3.74 -13.09
C PHE A 195 9.33 4.73 -14.04
N PRO A 196 10.55 4.51 -14.57
CA PRO A 196 11.17 5.45 -15.51
C PRO A 196 10.38 5.62 -16.82
N GLY A 197 9.81 4.54 -17.34
CA GLY A 197 8.98 4.59 -18.54
C GLY A 197 7.63 5.26 -18.27
N ASP A 198 6.99 4.86 -17.19
CA ASP A 198 5.68 5.38 -16.78
C ASP A 198 5.73 6.86 -16.46
N SER A 199 6.82 7.35 -15.82
CA SER A 199 6.99 8.78 -15.52
C SER A 199 7.19 9.63 -16.76
N LYS A 200 7.71 9.09 -17.85
CA LYS A 200 7.79 9.78 -19.15
C LYS A 200 6.44 9.87 -19.85
N LEU A 201 5.63 8.81 -19.75
CA LEU A 201 4.30 8.77 -20.33
C LEU A 201 3.29 9.59 -19.52
N TYR A 202 3.43 9.60 -18.21
CA TYR A 202 2.52 10.23 -17.24
C TYR A 202 3.33 11.04 -16.22
N PRO A 203 3.86 12.20 -16.58
CA PRO A 203 4.78 12.99 -15.74
C PRO A 203 4.11 13.56 -14.47
N GLU A 204 2.80 13.55 -14.41
CA GLU A 204 2.03 13.96 -13.23
C GLU A 204 1.94 12.87 -12.16
N LYS A 205 2.34 11.63 -12.47
CA LYS A 205 2.20 10.48 -11.56
C LYS A 205 3.29 10.45 -10.49
N ILE A 206 2.89 9.87 -9.37
CA ILE A 206 3.71 9.61 -8.20
C ILE A 206 3.83 8.09 -8.05
N PHE A 207 5.02 7.61 -7.71
CA PHE A 207 5.32 6.17 -7.70
C PHE A 207 5.74 5.68 -6.33
N TYR A 208 5.24 4.50 -5.98
CA TYR A 208 5.53 3.80 -4.75
C TYR A 208 5.77 2.31 -5.02
N GLN A 209 6.89 1.75 -4.55
CA GLN A 209 7.08 0.32 -4.57
C GLN A 209 6.47 -0.29 -3.33
N SER A 210 5.22 -0.74 -3.45
CA SER A 210 4.40 -1.21 -2.33
C SER A 210 4.82 -2.55 -1.76
N GLU A 211 5.52 -3.38 -2.55
CA GLU A 211 6.26 -4.55 -2.11
C GLU A 211 7.59 -4.64 -2.84
N ALA A 212 8.64 -4.94 -2.10
CA ALA A 212 9.98 -5.14 -2.60
C ALA A 212 10.59 -6.43 -2.05
N SER A 213 11.43 -7.09 -2.82
CA SER A 213 12.28 -8.20 -2.35
C SER A 213 13.75 -7.80 -2.43
N THR A 214 14.64 -8.59 -1.82
CA THR A 214 16.09 -8.37 -1.93
C THR A 214 16.57 -8.26 -3.37
N SER A 215 16.05 -9.08 -4.27
CA SER A 215 16.38 -9.05 -5.70
C SER A 215 15.79 -7.82 -6.41
N ALA A 216 14.61 -7.34 -6.00
CA ALA A 216 13.99 -6.15 -6.53
C ALA A 216 14.48 -4.84 -5.86
N MET A 217 15.29 -4.94 -4.82
CA MET A 217 15.93 -3.80 -4.15
C MET A 217 17.38 -3.59 -4.57
N GLY A 218 17.81 -4.21 -5.66
CA GLY A 218 19.16 -4.02 -6.17
C GLY A 218 19.51 -2.53 -6.36
N SER A 219 20.76 -2.25 -6.61
CA SER A 219 21.29 -0.90 -6.83
C SER A 219 20.41 -0.05 -7.75
N ASN A 220 19.81 -0.66 -8.77
CA ASN A 220 18.97 0.00 -9.76
C ASN A 220 17.76 0.76 -9.18
N PHE A 221 17.17 0.33 -8.07
CA PHE A 221 16.09 1.10 -7.44
C PHE A 221 16.64 2.39 -6.82
N PHE A 222 17.75 2.30 -6.12
CA PHE A 222 18.33 3.45 -5.42
C PHE A 222 19.09 4.41 -6.35
N GLU A 223 19.53 3.93 -7.49
CA GLU A 223 20.16 4.73 -8.54
C GLU A 223 19.14 5.42 -9.46
N MET A 224 17.87 5.06 -9.34
CA MET A 224 16.80 5.66 -10.12
C MET A 224 16.55 7.10 -9.66
N ALA A 225 17.08 8.05 -10.40
CA ALA A 225 16.95 9.49 -10.11
C ALA A 225 15.55 10.01 -10.49
N LEU A 226 14.49 9.52 -9.83
CA LEU A 226 13.13 9.98 -10.04
C LEU A 226 12.60 10.67 -8.78
N ASP A 227 12.40 11.98 -8.87
CA ASP A 227 11.82 12.77 -7.78
C ASP A 227 10.40 12.36 -7.40
N SER A 228 9.67 11.80 -8.36
CA SER A 228 8.29 11.32 -8.19
C SER A 228 8.15 10.03 -7.38
N VAL A 229 9.26 9.33 -7.06
CA VAL A 229 9.24 8.11 -6.25
C VAL A 229 9.21 8.46 -4.77
N VAL A 230 8.17 8.00 -4.06
CA VAL A 230 8.01 8.25 -2.62
C VAL A 230 8.81 7.30 -1.75
N GLY A 231 9.15 6.11 -2.25
CA GLY A 231 9.92 5.11 -1.54
C GLY A 231 9.45 3.69 -1.80
N LEU A 232 9.73 2.81 -0.86
CA LEU A 232 9.39 1.39 -0.95
C LEU A 232 8.93 0.81 0.40
N ALA A 233 8.22 -0.33 0.35
CA ALA A 233 7.98 -1.21 1.48
C ALA A 233 8.57 -2.60 1.17
N TYR A 234 9.52 -3.01 1.99
CA TYR A 234 10.15 -4.32 1.88
C TYR A 234 9.19 -5.41 2.31
N TRP A 235 8.97 -6.41 1.46
CA TRP A 235 8.08 -7.52 1.78
C TRP A 235 8.76 -8.52 2.70
N GLY A 236 8.09 -8.74 3.84
CA GLY A 236 8.41 -9.80 4.76
C GLY A 236 9.70 -9.61 5.55
N SER A 237 10.02 -8.39 6.05
CA SER A 237 11.23 -8.20 6.85
C SER A 237 11.18 -8.90 8.20
N ILE A 238 10.01 -9.36 8.65
CA ILE A 238 9.83 -10.20 9.83
C ILE A 238 8.93 -11.36 9.44
N ASP A 239 9.55 -12.45 9.00
CA ASP A 239 8.84 -13.68 8.69
C ASP A 239 8.88 -14.60 9.91
N TYR A 240 7.72 -15.07 10.30
CA TYR A 240 7.60 -16.02 11.39
C TYR A 240 7.45 -17.44 10.85
N ILE A 241 7.92 -18.43 11.61
CA ILE A 241 7.69 -19.85 11.31
C ILE A 241 6.18 -20.08 11.15
N GLY A 242 5.79 -20.57 9.97
CA GLY A 242 4.39 -20.82 9.61
C GLY A 242 3.71 -19.72 8.78
N GLU A 243 4.31 -18.54 8.62
CA GLU A 243 3.81 -17.52 7.70
C GLU A 243 4.38 -17.64 6.29
N SER A 244 5.58 -18.16 6.18
CA SER A 244 6.27 -18.32 4.90
C SER A 244 6.10 -19.75 4.37
N ASN A 245 5.14 -19.92 3.47
CA ASN A 245 4.90 -21.18 2.78
C ASN A 245 6.09 -21.57 1.86
N GLY A 246 7.23 -21.97 2.43
CA GLY A 246 8.37 -22.47 1.69
C GLY A 246 9.20 -21.40 0.95
N TRP A 247 9.28 -20.24 1.49
CA TRP A 247 10.20 -19.16 1.05
C TRP A 247 11.65 -19.52 1.38
#